data_93e899b2033269073f17d7611fed5430
#
_entry.id   93e899b2033269073f17d7611fed5430
#
_cell.length_a   1.000
_cell.length_b   1.000
_cell.length_c   1.000
_cell.angle_alpha   90.00
_cell.angle_beta   90.00
_cell.angle_gamma   90.00
#
_symmetry.space_group_name_H-M   'P 1'
#
loop_
_entity.id
_entity.type
_entity.pdbx_description
1 polymer ?
#
loop_
_entity_poly.entity_id
_entity_poly.type
_entity_poly.pdbx_seq_one_letter_code
_entity_poly.pdbx_strand_id
1 'polypeptide(L)'
;EDSNITVCQHIVAHIREDIDKIDNPLYKQMLEMAISAIDRGDQVTAELYANTQDPDMSKVAVELMADPYTYADWEHKGVFLQTQKPPEENQVLDTDQAILRFRLVKIKKLIDLVEKKIREFTVNQNSSEKFLLNMRVLQKLKDERNTIAKELNAVIF
;
A
#
# COMPACT_ATOMS: atom_id res chain seq x y z
N GLU A 1 26.15 -10.57 5.89
CA GLU A 1 25.78 -10.60 4.46
C GLU A 1 24.61 -9.63 4.31
N ASP A 2 24.90 -8.38 3.95
CA ASP A 2 23.89 -7.41 3.58
C ASP A 2 23.29 -7.88 2.25
N SER A 3 22.16 -8.56 2.33
CA SER A 3 21.37 -8.89 1.15
C SER A 3 20.85 -7.58 0.57
N ASN A 4 21.43 -7.17 -0.54
CA ASN A 4 21.09 -5.94 -1.27
C ASN A 4 19.70 -6.11 -1.91
N ILE A 5 18.66 -6.07 -1.08
CA ILE A 5 17.25 -6.22 -1.50
C ILE A 5 16.82 -4.90 -2.11
N THR A 6 16.36 -4.92 -3.35
CA THR A 6 15.83 -3.71 -4.00
C THR A 6 14.50 -3.29 -3.36
N VAL A 7 14.16 -2.00 -3.45
CA VAL A 7 12.87 -1.45 -2.98
C VAL A 7 11.70 -2.23 -3.60
N CYS A 8 11.79 -2.59 -4.86
CA CYS A 8 10.75 -3.37 -5.54
C CYS A 8 10.60 -4.78 -4.95
N GLN A 9 11.71 -5.47 -4.65
CA GLN A 9 11.68 -6.78 -3.98
C GLN A 9 11.07 -6.67 -2.59
N HIS A 10 11.39 -5.60 -1.84
CA HIS A 10 10.80 -5.34 -0.54
C HIS A 10 9.29 -5.12 -0.63
N ILE A 11 8.81 -4.28 -1.56
CA ILE A 11 7.38 -4.06 -1.81
C ILE A 11 6.67 -5.37 -2.12
N VAL A 12 7.21 -6.15 -3.07
CA VAL A 12 6.60 -7.41 -3.51
C VAL A 12 6.51 -8.41 -2.37
N ALA A 13 7.56 -8.53 -1.54
CA ALA A 13 7.55 -9.43 -0.39
C ALA A 13 6.41 -9.14 0.59
N HIS A 14 6.06 -7.86 0.77
CA HIS A 14 5.05 -7.42 1.73
C HIS A 14 3.64 -7.29 1.17
N ILE A 15 3.49 -7.08 -0.16
CA ILE A 15 2.19 -6.83 -0.78
C ILE A 15 1.61 -8.05 -1.52
N ARG A 16 2.40 -9.11 -1.71
CA ARG A 16 2.00 -10.30 -2.46
C ARG A 16 0.67 -10.90 -1.98
N GLU A 17 0.46 -10.95 -0.68
CA GLU A 17 -0.78 -11.47 -0.08
C GLU A 17 -1.96 -10.51 -0.18
N ASP A 18 -1.69 -9.24 -0.45
CA ASP A 18 -2.67 -8.18 -0.52
C ASP A 18 -3.04 -7.76 -1.96
N ILE A 19 -2.45 -8.42 -2.97
CA ILE A 19 -2.61 -8.04 -4.39
C ILE A 19 -4.07 -8.08 -4.85
N ASP A 20 -4.86 -9.04 -4.36
CA ASP A 20 -6.28 -9.15 -4.68
C ASP A 20 -7.13 -8.03 -4.05
N LYS A 21 -6.57 -7.31 -3.09
CA LYS A 21 -7.21 -6.16 -2.45
C LYS A 21 -7.02 -4.85 -3.23
N ILE A 22 -6.26 -4.87 -4.33
CA ILE A 22 -6.02 -3.69 -5.16
C ILE A 22 -7.22 -3.46 -6.07
N ASP A 23 -7.89 -2.30 -5.90
CA ASP A 23 -9.13 -1.99 -6.62
C ASP A 23 -8.87 -1.60 -8.09
N ASN A 24 -7.73 -0.95 -8.37
CA ASN A 24 -7.40 -0.51 -9.72
C ASN A 24 -6.75 -1.67 -10.49
N PRO A 25 -7.39 -2.15 -11.58
CA PRO A 25 -6.88 -3.29 -12.35
C PRO A 25 -5.53 -3.02 -13.00
N LEU A 26 -5.27 -1.78 -13.42
CA LEU A 26 -4.01 -1.40 -14.03
C LEU A 26 -2.84 -1.52 -13.03
N TYR A 27 -2.99 -0.97 -11.83
CA TYR A 27 -1.97 -1.10 -10.79
C TYR A 27 -1.80 -2.54 -10.31
N LYS A 28 -2.88 -3.32 -10.26
CA LYS A 28 -2.81 -4.74 -9.96
C LYS A 28 -1.95 -5.46 -11.01
N GLN A 29 -2.21 -5.23 -12.28
CA GLN A 29 -1.47 -5.82 -13.40
C GLN A 29 0.02 -5.41 -13.38
N MET A 30 0.34 -4.14 -13.10
CA MET A 30 1.73 -3.69 -12.95
C MET A 30 2.45 -4.45 -11.83
N LEU A 31 1.80 -4.66 -10.69
CA LEU A 31 2.37 -5.42 -9.57
C LEU A 31 2.52 -6.92 -9.90
N GLU A 32 1.57 -7.52 -10.60
CA GLU A 32 1.67 -8.90 -11.08
C GLU A 32 2.84 -9.08 -12.04
N MET A 33 3.10 -8.10 -12.90
CA MET A 33 4.27 -8.09 -13.77
C MET A 33 5.58 -7.99 -12.96
N ALA A 34 5.63 -7.13 -11.94
CA ALA A 34 6.78 -7.02 -11.04
C ALA A 34 7.05 -8.35 -10.31
N ILE A 35 6.01 -8.96 -9.75
CA ILE A 35 6.09 -10.26 -9.08
C ILE A 35 6.64 -11.31 -10.04
N SER A 36 6.09 -11.38 -11.24
CA SER A 36 6.52 -12.35 -12.26
C SER A 36 7.97 -12.15 -12.70
N ALA A 37 8.44 -10.91 -12.80
CA ALA A 37 9.83 -10.59 -13.12
C ALA A 37 10.76 -11.03 -11.99
N ILE A 38 10.43 -10.70 -10.74
CA ILE A 38 11.22 -11.09 -9.55
C ILE A 38 11.26 -12.61 -9.41
N ASP A 39 10.16 -13.32 -9.63
CA ASP A 39 10.10 -14.78 -9.55
C ASP A 39 10.97 -15.46 -10.62
N ARG A 40 11.24 -14.80 -11.76
CA ARG A 40 12.21 -15.25 -12.78
C ARG A 40 13.64 -14.85 -12.49
N GLY A 41 13.88 -14.01 -11.47
CA GLY A 41 15.19 -13.44 -11.17
C GLY A 41 15.56 -12.22 -12.02
N ASP A 42 14.59 -11.64 -12.74
CA ASP A 42 14.78 -10.45 -13.56
C ASP A 42 14.76 -9.19 -12.68
N GLN A 43 15.46 -8.15 -13.12
CA GLN A 43 15.36 -6.83 -12.48
C GLN A 43 14.08 -6.12 -12.93
N VAL A 44 13.37 -5.54 -11.96
CA VAL A 44 12.21 -4.68 -12.25
C VAL A 44 12.71 -3.27 -12.47
N THR A 45 12.67 -2.82 -13.72
CA THR A 45 13.02 -1.45 -14.11
C THR A 45 11.81 -0.72 -14.65
N ALA A 46 11.90 0.61 -14.75
CA ALA A 46 10.81 1.41 -15.32
C ALA A 46 10.53 1.06 -16.79
N GLU A 47 11.58 0.64 -17.52
CA GLU A 47 11.47 0.21 -18.94
C GLU A 47 10.59 -1.04 -19.11
N LEU A 48 10.51 -1.90 -18.09
CA LEU A 48 9.60 -3.06 -18.10
C LEU A 48 8.15 -2.62 -18.35
N TYR A 49 7.76 -1.49 -17.81
CA TYR A 49 6.40 -0.95 -17.93
C TYR A 49 6.26 0.01 -19.12
N ALA A 50 7.29 0.82 -19.40
CA ALA A 50 7.27 1.78 -20.49
C ALA A 50 7.21 1.11 -21.87
N ASN A 51 7.84 -0.07 -22.01
CA ASN A 51 7.91 -0.84 -23.26
C ASN A 51 6.79 -1.90 -23.38
N THR A 52 5.79 -1.88 -22.54
CA THR A 52 4.65 -2.80 -22.64
C THR A 52 3.77 -2.45 -23.84
N GLN A 53 3.02 -3.44 -24.34
CA GLN A 53 2.03 -3.22 -25.41
C GLN A 53 0.76 -2.53 -24.90
N ASP A 54 0.57 -2.43 -23.59
CA ASP A 54 -0.56 -1.74 -22.97
C ASP A 54 -0.28 -0.24 -22.91
N PRO A 55 -1.02 0.59 -23.67
CA PRO A 55 -0.77 2.03 -23.75
C PRO A 55 -1.06 2.75 -22.42
N ASP A 56 -2.02 2.26 -21.63
CA ASP A 56 -2.36 2.88 -20.34
C ASP A 56 -1.27 2.61 -19.32
N MET A 57 -0.71 1.41 -19.31
CA MET A 57 0.41 1.05 -18.45
C MET A 57 1.67 1.83 -18.82
N SER A 58 2.00 1.89 -20.12
CA SER A 58 3.14 2.66 -20.63
C SER A 58 3.02 4.15 -20.27
N LYS A 59 1.82 4.73 -20.43
CA LYS A 59 1.55 6.12 -20.06
C LYS A 59 1.79 6.38 -18.58
N VAL A 60 1.23 5.55 -17.70
CA VAL A 60 1.41 5.68 -16.25
C VAL A 60 2.88 5.53 -15.87
N ALA A 61 3.60 4.58 -16.49
CA ALA A 61 5.02 4.40 -16.22
C ALA A 61 5.83 5.66 -16.60
N VAL A 62 5.59 6.23 -17.77
CA VAL A 62 6.26 7.46 -18.22
C VAL A 62 5.90 8.65 -17.32
N GLU A 63 4.64 8.80 -16.92
CA GLU A 63 4.20 9.85 -15.99
C GLU A 63 4.89 9.75 -14.63
N LEU A 64 5.08 8.52 -14.10
CA LEU A 64 5.79 8.29 -12.84
C LEU A 64 7.30 8.51 -12.94
N MET A 65 7.89 8.28 -14.12
CA MET A 65 9.32 8.55 -14.39
C MET A 65 9.61 10.03 -14.55
N ALA A 66 8.64 10.80 -15.05
CA ALA A 66 8.73 12.23 -15.22
C ALA A 66 8.49 12.93 -13.87
N ASP A 67 9.48 12.88 -12.97
CA ASP A 67 9.39 13.60 -11.70
C ASP A 67 9.48 15.13 -11.97
N PRO A 68 8.38 15.88 -11.80
CA PRO A 68 8.37 17.32 -12.01
C PRO A 68 9.07 18.09 -10.88
N TYR A 69 9.47 17.40 -9.81
CA TYR A 69 10.06 18.00 -8.63
C TYR A 69 11.53 17.61 -8.48
N THR A 70 12.44 18.52 -8.68
CA THR A 70 13.83 18.37 -8.24
C THR A 70 13.90 18.58 -6.73
N TYR A 71 14.55 17.65 -6.04
CA TYR A 71 14.82 17.78 -4.61
C TYR A 71 15.62 19.06 -4.37
N ALA A 72 15.08 19.99 -3.57
CA ALA A 72 15.79 21.19 -3.22
C ALA A 72 16.85 20.85 -2.18
N ASP A 73 18.12 20.91 -2.57
CA ASP A 73 19.26 20.77 -1.65
C ASP A 73 19.32 21.99 -0.72
N TRP A 74 18.63 21.87 0.41
CA TRP A 74 18.56 22.91 1.44
C TRP A 74 19.88 23.03 2.19
N GLU A 75 20.67 21.98 2.29
CA GLU A 75 21.98 22.00 2.95
C GLU A 75 22.94 22.90 2.19
N HIS A 76 22.93 22.88 0.86
CA HIS A 76 23.71 23.79 0.03
C HIS A 76 23.30 25.25 0.21
N LYS A 77 22.07 25.51 0.68
CA LYS A 77 21.55 26.85 1.00
C LYS A 77 21.74 27.22 2.46
N GLY A 78 22.46 26.41 3.24
CA GLY A 78 22.71 26.64 4.66
C GLY A 78 21.50 26.44 5.57
N VAL A 79 20.44 25.77 5.06
CA VAL A 79 19.25 25.42 5.83
C VAL A 79 19.29 23.95 6.17
N PHE A 80 19.57 23.65 7.43
CA PHE A 80 19.58 22.27 7.94
C PHE A 80 18.20 21.89 8.47
N LEU A 81 17.47 21.08 7.72
CA LEU A 81 16.20 20.51 8.16
C LEU A 81 16.46 19.23 8.95
N GLN A 82 16.33 19.30 10.27
CA GLN A 82 16.58 18.16 11.16
C GLN A 82 15.69 16.92 10.89
N THR A 83 14.65 17.06 10.08
CA THR A 83 13.64 16.02 9.83
C THR A 83 13.67 15.45 8.41
N GLN A 84 14.46 16.02 7.51
CA GLN A 84 14.57 15.54 6.13
C GLN A 84 15.89 14.81 5.94
N LYS A 85 15.84 13.51 5.99
CA LYS A 85 16.91 12.65 5.47
C LYS A 85 16.80 12.56 3.96
N PRO A 86 17.94 12.35 3.25
CA PRO A 86 17.90 12.06 1.81
C PRO A 86 16.94 10.92 1.51
N PRO A 87 16.23 10.95 0.35
CA PRO A 87 15.31 9.87 -0.04
C PRO A 87 15.97 8.49 -0.01
N GLU A 88 17.24 8.39 -0.35
CA GLU A 88 18.02 7.15 -0.36
C GLU A 88 18.14 6.51 1.03
N GLU A 89 18.14 7.31 2.10
CA GLU A 89 18.22 6.80 3.47
C GLU A 89 16.86 6.39 4.04
N ASN A 90 15.75 6.85 3.45
CA ASN A 90 14.40 6.63 3.95
C ASN A 90 13.59 5.62 3.14
N GLN A 91 14.13 5.09 2.02
CA GLN A 91 13.37 4.25 1.08
C GLN A 91 12.63 3.09 1.74
N VAL A 92 13.26 2.37 2.67
CA VAL A 92 12.63 1.24 3.36
C VAL A 92 11.50 1.74 4.26
N LEU A 93 11.76 2.76 5.07
CA LEU A 93 10.77 3.33 5.99
C LEU A 93 9.56 3.90 5.24
N ASP A 94 9.79 4.64 4.16
CA ASP A 94 8.73 5.23 3.35
C ASP A 94 7.90 4.15 2.66
N THR A 95 8.55 3.08 2.21
CA THR A 95 7.89 1.91 1.63
C THR A 95 7.01 1.20 2.66
N ASP A 96 7.53 0.92 3.84
CA ASP A 96 6.78 0.27 4.92
C ASP A 96 5.56 1.12 5.32
N GLN A 97 5.75 2.43 5.47
CA GLN A 97 4.65 3.34 5.76
C GLN A 97 3.60 3.38 4.63
N ALA A 98 4.02 3.31 3.36
CA ALA A 98 3.10 3.26 2.23
C ALA A 98 2.25 1.97 2.25
N ILE A 99 2.88 0.82 2.52
CA ILE A 99 2.19 -0.47 2.65
C ILE A 99 1.20 -0.45 3.83
N LEU A 100 1.61 0.05 4.98
CA LEU A 100 0.75 0.17 6.15
C LEU A 100 -0.45 1.10 5.90
N ARG A 101 -0.23 2.24 5.21
CA ARG A 101 -1.31 3.16 4.80
C ARG A 101 -2.29 2.49 3.83
N PHE A 102 -1.77 1.73 2.87
CA PHE A 102 -2.61 0.94 1.96
C PHE A 102 -3.50 -0.05 2.74
N ARG A 103 -2.91 -0.84 3.65
CA ARG A 103 -3.65 -1.78 4.51
C ARG A 103 -4.68 -1.06 5.38
N LEU A 104 -4.33 0.09 5.96
CA LEU A 104 -5.23 0.88 6.77
C LEU A 104 -6.47 1.34 5.98
N VAL A 105 -6.29 1.80 4.75
CA VAL A 105 -7.41 2.19 3.87
C VAL A 105 -8.32 1.00 3.58
N LYS A 106 -7.74 -0.18 3.32
CA LYS A 106 -8.52 -1.40 3.04
C LYS A 106 -9.31 -1.86 4.27
N ILE A 107 -8.70 -1.84 5.45
CA ILE A 107 -9.39 -2.18 6.71
C ILE A 107 -10.53 -1.21 6.98
N LYS A 108 -10.35 0.10 6.78
CA LYS A 108 -11.45 1.08 6.92
C LYS A 108 -12.62 0.74 6.01
N LYS A 109 -12.38 0.45 4.72
CA LYS A 109 -13.44 0.02 3.79
C LYS A 109 -14.15 -1.26 4.25
N LEU A 110 -13.41 -2.25 4.79
CA LEU A 110 -14.02 -3.47 5.32
C LEU A 110 -14.86 -3.20 6.56
N ILE A 111 -14.41 -2.34 7.47
CA ILE A 111 -15.17 -1.91 8.64
C ILE A 111 -16.50 -1.30 8.20
N ASP A 112 -16.49 -0.35 7.25
CA ASP A 112 -17.70 0.30 6.74
C ASP A 112 -18.69 -0.71 6.14
N LEU A 113 -18.19 -1.69 5.38
CA LEU A 113 -19.01 -2.76 4.81
C LEU A 113 -19.64 -3.66 5.88
N VAL A 114 -18.86 -4.03 6.91
CA VAL A 114 -19.38 -4.86 8.02
C VAL A 114 -20.38 -4.08 8.86
N GLU A 115 -20.12 -2.81 9.15
CA GLU A 115 -21.05 -1.95 9.88
C GLU A 115 -22.36 -1.74 9.11
N LYS A 116 -22.31 -1.61 7.78
CA LYS A 116 -23.50 -1.57 6.94
C LYS A 116 -24.31 -2.86 7.04
N LYS A 117 -23.66 -4.03 6.96
CA LYS A 117 -24.32 -5.33 7.15
C LYS A 117 -24.97 -5.46 8.54
N ILE A 118 -24.28 -5.03 9.59
CA ILE A 118 -24.82 -5.06 10.95
C ILE A 118 -26.10 -4.20 11.05
N ARG A 119 -26.12 -3.00 10.46
CA ARG A 119 -27.31 -2.14 10.42
C ARG A 119 -28.47 -2.79 9.66
N GLU A 120 -28.21 -3.46 8.56
CA GLU A 120 -29.24 -4.20 7.79
C GLU A 120 -29.84 -5.36 8.59
N PHE A 121 -29.04 -6.07 9.40
CA PHE A 121 -29.56 -7.14 10.28
C PHE A 121 -30.41 -6.62 11.43
N THR A 122 -30.10 -5.48 12.03
CA THR A 122 -30.89 -4.86 13.08
C THR A 122 -32.27 -4.44 12.61
N VAL A 123 -32.41 -4.07 11.33
CA VAL A 123 -33.72 -3.68 10.76
C VAL A 123 -34.60 -4.90 10.43
N ASN A 124 -33.97 -6.03 10.02
CA ASN A 124 -34.71 -7.18 9.48
C ASN A 124 -34.96 -8.31 10.47
N GLN A 125 -34.64 -8.17 11.77
CA GLN A 125 -34.85 -9.14 12.85
C GLN A 125 -34.41 -10.60 12.56
N ASN A 126 -33.57 -10.85 11.52
CA ASN A 126 -33.19 -12.19 11.10
C ASN A 126 -31.79 -12.58 11.59
N SER A 127 -31.78 -13.64 12.38
CA SER A 127 -30.68 -14.47 12.88
C SER A 127 -29.61 -13.77 13.74
N SER A 128 -29.81 -13.90 15.05
CA SER A 128 -28.88 -13.54 16.13
C SER A 128 -27.43 -14.05 15.88
N GLU A 129 -27.30 -15.21 15.26
CA GLU A 129 -26.00 -15.85 15.03
C GLU A 129 -25.13 -15.12 13.97
N LYS A 130 -25.73 -14.70 12.87
CA LYS A 130 -25.04 -13.90 11.83
C LYS A 130 -24.67 -12.50 12.34
N PHE A 131 -25.53 -11.91 13.15
CA PHE A 131 -25.24 -10.64 13.80
C PHE A 131 -24.02 -10.76 14.73
N LEU A 132 -23.99 -11.76 15.61
CA LEU A 132 -22.87 -12.02 16.52
C LEU A 132 -21.56 -12.29 15.76
N LEU A 133 -21.63 -13.03 14.66
CA LEU A 133 -20.45 -13.26 13.80
C LEU A 133 -19.92 -11.95 13.22
N ASN A 134 -20.77 -11.09 12.66
CA ASN A 134 -20.34 -9.81 12.12
C ASN A 134 -19.79 -8.88 13.21
N MET A 135 -20.33 -8.90 14.41
CA MET A 135 -19.78 -8.14 15.54
C MET A 135 -18.37 -8.59 15.93
N ARG A 136 -18.11 -9.90 15.93
CA ARG A 136 -16.74 -10.44 16.17
C ARG A 136 -15.77 -10.04 15.05
N VAL A 137 -16.22 -10.08 13.80
CA VAL A 137 -15.41 -9.65 12.65
C VAL A 137 -15.10 -8.14 12.77
N LEU A 138 -16.10 -7.34 13.10
CA LEU A 138 -15.92 -5.90 13.30
C LEU A 138 -14.88 -5.59 14.38
N GLN A 139 -14.97 -6.30 15.51
CA GLN A 139 -13.99 -6.12 16.59
C GLN A 139 -12.57 -6.44 16.13
N LYS A 140 -12.36 -7.57 15.47
CA LYS A 140 -11.03 -7.94 14.94
C LYS A 140 -10.48 -6.90 13.96
N LEU A 141 -11.32 -6.40 13.04
CA LEU A 141 -10.90 -5.37 12.09
C LEU A 141 -10.54 -4.05 12.80
N LYS A 142 -11.27 -3.67 13.83
CA LYS A 142 -10.96 -2.48 14.65
C LYS A 142 -9.64 -2.65 15.41
N ASP A 143 -9.36 -3.82 15.94
CA ASP A 143 -8.11 -4.12 16.64
C ASP A 143 -6.93 -4.08 15.67
N GLU A 144 -7.05 -4.68 14.48
CA GLU A 144 -6.04 -4.63 13.43
C GLU A 144 -5.80 -3.19 12.93
N ARG A 145 -6.86 -2.42 12.69
CA ARG A 145 -6.76 -0.99 12.36
C ARG A 145 -5.97 -0.22 13.41
N ASN A 146 -6.27 -0.46 14.70
CA ASN A 146 -5.61 0.24 15.80
C ASN A 146 -4.12 -0.14 15.90
N THR A 147 -3.76 -1.38 15.59
CA THR A 147 -2.36 -1.83 15.55
C THR A 147 -1.60 -1.10 14.46
N ILE A 148 -2.11 -1.11 13.23
CA ILE A 148 -1.48 -0.40 12.09
C ILE A 148 -1.37 1.10 12.35
N ALA A 149 -2.39 1.71 12.95
CA ALA A 149 -2.33 3.14 13.26
C ALA A 149 -1.28 3.48 14.31
N LYS A 150 -1.06 2.62 15.29
CA LYS A 150 0.03 2.79 16.26
C LYS A 150 1.40 2.73 15.57
N GLU A 151 1.59 1.77 14.66
CA GLU A 151 2.83 1.65 13.89
C GLU A 151 3.09 2.89 13.02
N LEU A 152 2.02 3.47 12.46
CA LEU A 152 2.09 4.70 11.68
C LEU A 152 2.18 5.98 12.52
N ASN A 153 2.09 5.90 13.85
CA ASN A 153 1.88 7.06 14.73
C ASN A 153 0.71 7.95 14.28
N ALA A 154 -0.32 7.33 13.69
CA ALA A 154 -1.47 8.02 13.14
C ALA A 154 -2.60 8.10 14.17
N VAL A 155 -3.22 9.28 14.30
CA VAL A 155 -4.45 9.45 15.08
C VAL A 155 -5.62 8.90 14.27
N ILE A 156 -6.39 7.99 14.86
CA ILE A 156 -7.61 7.45 14.24
C ILE A 156 -8.80 8.15 14.91
N PHE A 157 -9.58 8.81 14.07
CA PHE A 157 -10.88 9.35 14.45
C PHE A 157 -11.98 8.37 14.08
#